data_2ecc97f308dd31aa9fb5ad4fd1991478
#
_entry.id   2ecc97f308dd31aa9fb5ad4fd1991478
#
_cell.length_a   1.000
_cell.length_b   1.000
_cell.length_c   1.000
_cell.angle_alpha   90.00
_cell.angle_beta   90.00
_cell.angle_gamma   90.00
#
_symmetry.space_group_name_H-M   'P 1'
#
loop_
_entity.id
_entity.type
_entity.pdbx_description
1 polymer ?
#
loop_
_entity_poly.entity_id
_entity_poly.type
_entity_poly.pdbx_seq_one_letter_code
_entity_poly.pdbx_strand_id
1 'polypeptide(L)'
;MDQQSMTSPLAVFPNSDGSRVERATSVADRRASALSAAGVANGFSNLIGGKPSISVKSLEVLDPATGEVLATVPDIDRHGVDRAFGAARRAFPAWSTRSWDDRRSIILTAIEKLREHRSEIVTLLMAEGGRPSSLAE
;
A
#
# COMPACT_ATOMS: atom_id res chain seq x y z
N MET A 1 -7.15 -3.25 -44.56
CA MET A 1 -6.68 -1.95 -44.09
C MET A 1 -6.16 -2.18 -42.69
N ASP A 2 -4.85 -2.32 -42.64
CA ASP A 2 -4.08 -2.81 -41.46
C ASP A 2 -3.67 -1.60 -40.66
N GLN A 3 -4.23 -1.42 -39.44
CA GLN A 3 -3.74 -0.42 -38.48
C GLN A 3 -2.65 -1.05 -37.64
N GLN A 4 -1.41 -0.98 -38.12
CA GLN A 4 -0.24 -1.28 -37.32
C GLN A 4 -0.10 -0.24 -36.20
N SER A 5 -0.23 -0.72 -34.98
CA SER A 5 0.11 -0.04 -33.74
C SER A 5 1.56 0.45 -33.78
N MET A 6 1.77 1.74 -33.91
CA MET A 6 3.06 2.41 -33.75
C MET A 6 3.38 2.56 -32.26
N THR A 7 3.96 1.54 -31.66
CA THR A 7 4.69 1.71 -30.41
C THR A 7 6.10 2.21 -30.76
N SER A 8 6.31 3.52 -30.67
CA SER A 8 7.65 4.11 -30.74
C SER A 8 8.48 3.61 -29.56
N PRO A 9 9.68 3.05 -29.79
CA PRO A 9 10.61 2.78 -28.71
C PRO A 9 11.13 4.11 -28.18
N LEU A 10 10.94 4.38 -26.88
CA LEU A 10 11.58 5.49 -26.20
C LEU A 10 13.08 5.45 -26.39
N ALA A 11 13.63 6.50 -26.98
CA ALA A 11 15.05 6.64 -27.23
C ALA A 11 15.82 6.62 -25.89
N VAL A 12 16.70 5.66 -25.74
CA VAL A 12 17.64 5.56 -24.62
C VAL A 12 18.81 6.49 -24.90
N PHE A 13 18.91 7.60 -24.21
CA PHE A 13 20.07 8.47 -24.27
C PHE A 13 21.12 7.98 -23.26
N PRO A 14 22.34 7.62 -23.69
CA PRO A 14 23.41 7.27 -22.76
C PRO A 14 23.89 8.53 -22.02
N ASN A 15 24.29 8.36 -20.77
CA ASN A 15 24.96 9.41 -20.02
C ASN A 15 26.34 9.73 -20.64
N SER A 16 26.87 10.93 -20.41
CA SER A 16 28.15 11.39 -20.91
C SER A 16 29.38 10.57 -20.46
N ASP A 17 29.20 9.70 -19.45
CA ASP A 17 30.20 8.79 -18.89
C ASP A 17 30.14 7.36 -19.46
N GLY A 18 29.21 7.09 -20.38
CA GLY A 18 29.00 5.75 -20.94
C GLY A 18 28.28 4.77 -20.00
N SER A 19 27.85 5.20 -18.81
CA SER A 19 27.08 4.35 -17.93
C SER A 19 25.67 4.12 -18.51
N ARG A 20 25.22 2.87 -18.43
CA ARG A 20 23.88 2.50 -18.85
C ARG A 20 22.89 3.13 -17.87
N VAL A 21 22.02 4.02 -18.36
CA VAL A 21 20.88 4.48 -17.57
C VAL A 21 20.10 3.23 -17.17
N GLU A 22 20.03 2.94 -15.88
CA GLU A 22 19.14 1.89 -15.39
C GLU A 22 17.75 2.18 -15.94
N ARG A 23 17.19 1.19 -16.60
CA ARG A 23 15.89 1.29 -17.24
C ARG A 23 14.90 1.74 -16.15
N ALA A 24 14.37 2.96 -16.29
CA ALA A 24 13.36 3.46 -15.36
C ALA A 24 12.28 2.39 -15.23
N THR A 25 12.08 1.90 -14.01
CA THR A 25 11.12 0.85 -13.71
C THR A 25 9.76 1.29 -14.27
N SER A 26 9.17 0.48 -15.13
CA SER A 26 7.88 0.84 -15.73
C SER A 26 6.83 1.04 -14.64
N VAL A 27 5.76 1.76 -14.94
CA VAL A 27 4.62 1.91 -14.01
C VAL A 27 4.07 0.55 -13.63
N ALA A 28 4.00 -0.38 -14.58
CA ALA A 28 3.58 -1.77 -14.34
C ALA A 28 4.52 -2.49 -13.37
N ASP A 29 5.84 -2.30 -13.49
CA ASP A 29 6.81 -2.92 -12.57
C ASP A 29 6.69 -2.35 -11.16
N ARG A 30 6.51 -1.02 -11.03
CA ARG A 30 6.29 -0.36 -9.73
C ARG A 30 5.00 -0.84 -9.08
N ARG A 31 3.92 -0.97 -9.86
CA ARG A 31 2.65 -1.50 -9.40
C ARG A 31 2.79 -2.95 -8.91
N ALA A 32 3.40 -3.82 -9.71
CA ALA A 32 3.63 -5.21 -9.35
C ALA A 32 4.48 -5.31 -8.07
N SER A 33 5.54 -4.49 -7.94
CA SER A 33 6.37 -4.42 -6.75
C SER A 33 5.59 -3.96 -5.53
N ALA A 34 4.79 -2.89 -5.64
CA ALA A 34 3.98 -2.37 -4.54
C ALA A 34 2.94 -3.38 -4.05
N LEU A 35 2.25 -4.05 -4.96
CA LEU A 35 1.25 -5.07 -4.63
C LEU A 35 1.89 -6.32 -4.01
N SER A 36 3.05 -6.74 -4.51
CA SER A 36 3.83 -7.84 -3.93
C SER A 36 4.32 -7.48 -2.53
N ALA A 37 4.85 -6.29 -2.34
CA ALA A 37 5.32 -5.78 -1.06
C ALA A 37 4.18 -5.72 -0.02
N ALA A 38 2.98 -5.32 -0.43
CA ALA A 38 1.80 -5.31 0.43
C ALA A 38 1.24 -6.71 0.76
N GLY A 39 1.84 -7.78 0.24
CA GLY A 39 1.38 -9.15 0.48
C GLY A 39 0.01 -9.46 -0.14
N VAL A 40 -0.39 -8.70 -1.16
CA VAL A 40 -1.75 -8.71 -1.72
C VAL A 40 -1.93 -9.78 -2.80
N ALA A 41 -1.40 -10.96 -2.60
CA ALA A 41 -1.72 -12.08 -3.49
C ALA A 41 -3.23 -12.41 -3.52
N ASN A 42 -3.99 -12.05 -2.48
CA ASN A 42 -5.40 -12.34 -2.30
C ASN A 42 -6.31 -11.10 -2.14
N GLY A 43 -5.83 -9.91 -2.51
CA GLY A 43 -6.55 -8.65 -2.33
C GLY A 43 -6.47 -8.09 -0.90
N PHE A 44 -6.88 -6.83 -0.76
CA PHE A 44 -6.94 -6.16 0.55
C PHE A 44 -8.20 -6.58 1.31
N SER A 45 -8.14 -6.59 2.63
CA SER A 45 -9.28 -6.78 3.52
C SER A 45 -9.30 -5.73 4.61
N ASN A 46 -10.49 -5.34 5.05
CA ASN A 46 -10.61 -4.56 6.30
C ASN A 46 -10.25 -5.46 7.49
N LEU A 47 -9.64 -4.89 8.52
CA LEU A 47 -9.35 -5.61 9.77
C LEU A 47 -10.29 -5.12 10.86
N ILE A 48 -11.21 -5.98 11.30
CA ILE A 48 -12.20 -5.65 12.33
C ILE A 48 -12.08 -6.65 13.48
N GLY A 49 -11.74 -6.16 14.67
CA GLY A 49 -11.56 -7.01 15.85
C GLY A 49 -10.48 -8.08 15.68
N GLY A 50 -9.41 -7.78 14.95
CA GLY A 50 -8.31 -8.69 14.67
C GLY A 50 -8.60 -9.75 13.59
N LYS A 51 -9.73 -9.64 12.88
CA LYS A 51 -10.12 -10.59 11.83
C LYS A 51 -10.30 -9.88 10.49
N PRO A 52 -9.90 -10.50 9.37
CA PRO A 52 -10.21 -9.99 8.04
C PRO A 52 -11.72 -9.89 7.83
N SER A 53 -12.16 -8.79 7.22
CA SER A 53 -13.55 -8.56 6.85
C SER A 53 -13.59 -8.07 5.40
N ILE A 54 -14.23 -8.84 4.55
CA ILE A 54 -14.44 -8.52 3.13
C ILE A 54 -15.71 -7.67 2.96
N SER A 55 -15.78 -6.95 1.86
CA SER A 55 -16.98 -6.22 1.42
C SER A 55 -17.34 -6.63 0.01
N VAL A 56 -18.63 -6.52 -0.32
CA VAL A 56 -19.12 -6.72 -1.69
C VAL A 56 -18.71 -5.55 -2.60
N LYS A 57 -18.59 -4.35 -2.02
CA LYS A 57 -18.15 -3.14 -2.73
C LYS A 57 -16.66 -2.94 -2.54
N SER A 58 -16.03 -2.34 -3.53
CA SER A 58 -14.63 -1.93 -3.50
C SER A 58 -14.45 -0.51 -4.03
N LEU A 59 -13.39 0.14 -3.59
CA LEU A 59 -12.90 1.43 -4.09
C LEU A 59 -11.60 1.20 -4.86
N GLU A 60 -11.44 1.91 -5.95
CA GLU A 60 -10.19 1.93 -6.71
C GLU A 60 -9.22 2.92 -6.09
N VAL A 61 -7.97 2.48 -5.93
CA VAL A 61 -6.84 3.33 -5.55
C VAL A 61 -6.06 3.60 -6.82
N LEU A 62 -5.91 4.87 -7.18
CA LEU A 62 -5.23 5.28 -8.41
C LEU A 62 -3.76 5.64 -8.14
N ASP A 63 -2.89 5.30 -9.08
CA ASP A 63 -1.54 5.86 -9.15
C ASP A 63 -1.64 7.33 -9.61
N PRO A 64 -1.28 8.31 -8.78
CA PRO A 64 -1.44 9.72 -9.11
C PRO A 64 -0.50 10.20 -10.23
N ALA A 65 0.54 9.44 -10.56
CA ALA A 65 1.46 9.78 -11.64
C ALA A 65 0.92 9.39 -13.02
N THR A 66 0.06 8.38 -13.09
CA THR A 66 -0.45 7.85 -14.36
C THR A 66 -1.97 7.90 -14.48
N GLY A 67 -2.69 8.00 -13.37
CA GLY A 67 -4.14 7.88 -13.32
C GLY A 67 -4.65 6.45 -13.49
N GLU A 68 -3.75 5.46 -13.56
CA GLU A 68 -4.14 4.06 -13.67
C GLU A 68 -4.54 3.48 -12.31
N VAL A 69 -5.39 2.45 -12.31
CA VAL A 69 -5.78 1.74 -11.10
C VAL A 69 -4.59 0.97 -10.54
N LEU A 70 -4.09 1.36 -9.37
CA LEU A 70 -3.03 0.70 -8.64
C LEU A 70 -3.55 -0.56 -7.93
N ALA A 71 -4.67 -0.43 -7.23
CA ALA A 71 -5.27 -1.50 -6.45
C ALA A 71 -6.76 -1.26 -6.23
N THR A 72 -7.46 -2.25 -5.67
CA THR A 72 -8.82 -2.10 -5.16
C THR A 72 -8.84 -2.44 -3.68
N VAL A 73 -9.56 -1.65 -2.88
CA VAL A 73 -9.73 -1.87 -1.44
C VAL A 73 -11.20 -2.06 -1.09
N PRO A 74 -11.53 -2.83 -0.05
CA PRO A 74 -12.92 -3.05 0.34
C PRO A 74 -13.58 -1.77 0.82
N ASP A 75 -14.77 -1.45 0.27
CA ASP A 75 -15.65 -0.38 0.75
C ASP A 75 -16.72 -0.99 1.67
N ILE A 76 -16.58 -0.79 2.98
CA ILE A 76 -17.53 -1.33 3.95
C ILE A 76 -18.76 -0.43 4.07
N ASP A 77 -19.92 -1.07 4.17
CA ASP A 77 -21.18 -0.40 4.42
C ASP A 77 -21.31 0.08 5.89
N ARG A 78 -22.42 0.76 6.18
CA ARG A 78 -22.73 1.25 7.52
C ARG A 78 -22.67 0.14 8.58
N HIS A 79 -23.17 -1.05 8.27
CA HIS A 79 -23.14 -2.18 9.21
C HIS A 79 -21.70 -2.65 9.48
N GLY A 80 -20.82 -2.60 8.48
CA GLY A 80 -19.38 -2.85 8.66
C GLY A 80 -18.73 -1.82 9.59
N VAL A 81 -19.06 -0.54 9.42
CA VAL A 81 -18.62 0.54 10.31
C VAL A 81 -19.12 0.33 11.74
N ASP A 82 -20.40 0.01 11.92
CA ASP A 82 -20.98 -0.26 13.24
C ASP A 82 -20.29 -1.45 13.94
N ARG A 83 -19.96 -2.51 13.18
CA ARG A 83 -19.17 -3.65 13.70
C ARG A 83 -17.77 -3.22 14.14
N ALA A 84 -17.11 -2.36 13.37
CA ALA A 84 -15.78 -1.86 13.72
C ALA A 84 -15.79 -1.04 15.00
N PHE A 85 -16.74 -0.10 15.14
CA PHE A 85 -16.93 0.65 16.37
C PHE A 85 -17.29 -0.24 17.56
N GLY A 86 -18.16 -1.24 17.34
CA GLY A 86 -18.50 -2.22 18.37
C GLY A 86 -17.28 -3.03 18.84
N ALA A 87 -16.40 -3.43 17.92
CA ALA A 87 -15.16 -4.12 18.26
C ALA A 87 -14.21 -3.24 19.08
N ALA A 88 -14.04 -1.98 18.66
CA ALA A 88 -13.21 -1.00 19.38
C ALA A 88 -13.74 -0.73 20.81
N ARG A 89 -15.05 -0.54 20.97
CA ARG A 89 -15.68 -0.36 22.28
C ARG A 89 -15.49 -1.55 23.21
N ARG A 90 -15.56 -2.77 22.68
CA ARG A 90 -15.31 -3.98 23.49
C ARG A 90 -13.84 -4.11 23.91
N ALA A 91 -12.91 -3.67 23.09
CA ALA A 91 -11.47 -3.73 23.39
C ALA A 91 -11.04 -2.63 24.38
N PHE A 92 -11.74 -1.50 24.41
CA PHE A 92 -11.35 -0.31 25.18
C PHE A 92 -11.17 -0.56 26.68
N PRO A 93 -12.06 -1.24 27.42
CA PRO A 93 -11.88 -1.45 28.85
C PRO A 93 -10.58 -2.17 29.21
N ALA A 94 -10.28 -3.25 28.49
CA ALA A 94 -9.04 -4.00 28.72
C ALA A 94 -7.78 -3.21 28.33
N TRP A 95 -7.88 -2.31 27.35
CA TRP A 95 -6.78 -1.43 26.97
C TRP A 95 -6.59 -0.28 27.97
N SER A 96 -7.67 0.38 28.36
CA SER A 96 -7.62 1.57 29.22
C SER A 96 -7.13 1.27 30.64
N THR A 97 -7.34 0.06 31.14
CA THR A 97 -6.88 -0.38 32.46
C THR A 97 -5.46 -0.88 32.51
N ARG A 98 -4.78 -1.04 31.35
CA ARG A 98 -3.38 -1.40 31.31
C ARG A 98 -2.48 -0.30 31.87
N SER A 99 -1.35 -0.70 32.48
CA SER A 99 -0.34 0.23 32.91
C SER A 99 0.24 1.02 31.72
N TRP A 100 0.84 2.18 31.99
CA TRP A 100 1.56 2.94 30.99
C TRP A 100 2.67 2.11 30.32
N ASP A 101 3.45 1.38 31.11
CA ASP A 101 4.57 0.57 30.62
C ASP A 101 4.10 -0.57 29.74
N ASP A 102 3.01 -1.26 30.08
CA ASP A 102 2.43 -2.31 29.23
C ASP A 102 1.98 -1.75 27.87
N ARG A 103 1.25 -0.60 27.88
CA ARG A 103 0.82 0.04 26.65
C ARG A 103 2.00 0.49 25.79
N ARG A 104 3.01 1.08 26.42
CA ARG A 104 4.26 1.49 25.75
C ARG A 104 4.96 0.29 25.11
N SER A 105 5.10 -0.81 25.84
CA SER A 105 5.73 -2.04 25.32
C SER A 105 5.03 -2.58 24.08
N ILE A 106 3.70 -2.63 24.09
CA ILE A 106 2.92 -3.09 22.93
C ILE A 106 3.14 -2.17 21.73
N ILE A 107 3.13 -0.85 21.92
CA ILE A 107 3.35 0.11 20.82
C ILE A 107 4.77 0.00 20.27
N LEU A 108 5.78 -0.14 21.14
CA LEU A 108 7.16 -0.31 20.67
C LEU A 108 7.34 -1.61 19.87
N THR A 109 6.72 -2.71 20.30
CA THR A 109 6.71 -3.96 19.51
C THR A 109 6.08 -3.78 18.14
N ALA A 110 4.96 -3.03 18.05
CA ALA A 110 4.34 -2.72 16.77
C ALA A 110 5.25 -1.87 15.88
N ILE A 111 5.96 -0.87 16.46
CA ILE A 111 6.92 -0.03 15.72
C ILE A 111 8.06 -0.89 15.15
N GLU A 112 8.61 -1.83 15.92
CA GLU A 112 9.66 -2.73 15.40
C GLU A 112 9.15 -3.57 14.22
N LYS A 113 7.91 -4.07 14.29
CA LYS A 113 7.31 -4.80 13.18
C LYS A 113 7.14 -3.92 11.93
N LEU A 114 6.75 -2.66 12.07
CA LEU A 114 6.71 -1.72 10.95
C LEU A 114 8.10 -1.46 10.35
N ARG A 115 9.13 -1.38 11.19
CA ARG A 115 10.53 -1.21 10.74
C ARG A 115 11.03 -2.40 9.93
N GLU A 116 10.66 -3.62 10.31
CA GLU A 116 10.99 -4.84 9.54
C GLU A 116 10.44 -4.77 8.10
N HIS A 117 9.30 -4.10 7.88
CA HIS A 117 8.61 -3.94 6.59
C HIS A 117 8.83 -2.56 5.95
N ARG A 118 9.86 -1.81 6.40
CA ARG A 118 10.07 -0.43 5.95
C ARG A 118 10.15 -0.30 4.43
N SER A 119 10.91 -1.14 3.75
CA SER A 119 11.10 -1.06 2.29
C SER A 119 9.80 -1.26 1.52
N GLU A 120 8.97 -2.20 1.98
CA GLU A 120 7.67 -2.50 1.41
C GLU A 120 6.70 -1.33 1.60
N ILE A 121 6.68 -0.75 2.80
CA ILE A 121 5.85 0.41 3.13
C ILE A 121 6.26 1.63 2.29
N VAL A 122 7.58 1.90 2.16
CA VAL A 122 8.10 2.99 1.33
C VAL A 122 7.68 2.80 -0.13
N THR A 123 7.82 1.59 -0.68
CA THR A 123 7.41 1.28 -2.05
C THR A 123 5.91 1.55 -2.27
N LEU A 124 5.09 1.13 -1.33
CA LEU A 124 3.64 1.35 -1.39
C LEU A 124 3.28 2.85 -1.31
N LEU A 125 3.90 3.59 -0.39
CA LEU A 125 3.70 5.04 -0.23
C LEU A 125 4.13 5.81 -1.49
N MET A 126 5.20 5.38 -2.16
CA MET A 126 5.61 5.97 -3.44
C MET A 126 4.58 5.73 -4.53
N ALA A 127 4.06 4.52 -4.63
CA ALA A 127 3.08 4.15 -5.65
C ALA A 127 1.71 4.83 -5.43
N GLU A 128 1.23 4.88 -4.19
CA GLU A 128 -0.07 5.47 -3.84
C GLU A 128 -0.02 7.00 -3.76
N GLY A 129 1.04 7.55 -3.19
CA GLY A 129 1.17 8.99 -2.95
C GLY A 129 1.89 9.77 -4.03
N GLY A 130 2.45 9.11 -5.06
CA GLY A 130 3.25 9.76 -6.11
C GLY A 130 4.51 10.46 -5.58
N ARG A 131 4.97 10.11 -4.38
CA ARG A 131 6.10 10.78 -3.72
C ARG A 131 7.44 10.20 -4.22
N PRO A 132 8.49 11.05 -4.38
CA PRO A 132 9.84 10.54 -4.60
C PRO A 132 10.34 9.79 -3.35
N SER A 133 11.25 8.82 -3.55
CA SER A 133 11.81 7.98 -2.48
C SER A 133 12.37 8.78 -1.31
N SER A 134 13.03 9.90 -1.59
CA SER A 134 13.61 10.78 -0.57
C SER A 134 12.59 11.44 0.39
N LEU A 135 11.30 11.41 0.07
CA LEU A 135 10.22 11.91 0.92
C LEU A 135 9.36 10.80 1.53
N ALA A 136 9.59 9.54 1.14
CA ALA A 136 8.87 8.37 1.66
C ALA A 136 9.66 7.65 2.76
N GLU A 137 10.91 8.01 2.98
CA GLU A 137 11.81 7.52 4.04
C GLU A 137 11.60 8.26 5.36
#